data_5ee8d1d3fd124ec203d1d7a7c265c5ba
#
_entry.id   5ee8d1d3fd124ec203d1d7a7c265c5ba
#
_cell.length_a   1.000
_cell.length_b   1.000
_cell.length_c   1.000
_cell.angle_alpha   90.00
_cell.angle_beta   90.00
_cell.angle_gamma   90.00
#
_symmetry.space_group_name_H-M   'P 1'
#
loop_
_entity.id
_entity.type
_entity.pdbx_description
1 polymer ?
#
loop_
_entity_poly.entity_id
_entity_poly.type
_entity_poly.pdbx_seq_one_letter_code
_entity_poly.pdbx_strand_id
1 'polypeptide(L)'
;MPDNKTIDNFKDAVADIPNGASIMIGGFGGAGGQPTRLMLALRDLGVNDLTIIGNVAGISATTHYGWREGPDDPKPVDQGMFFANNQASKIICSFPVPGTTNPLSEIEKAWRDGKAKVEIVPQGTLIEQIRAAG
;
A
#
# COMPACT_ATOMS: atom_id res chain seq x y z
N MET A 1 19.65 -19.99 22.21
CA MET A 1 18.72 -18.86 22.43
C MET A 1 17.99 -18.64 21.11
N PRO A 2 16.71 -18.33 21.09
CA PRO A 2 16.09 -17.94 19.84
C PRO A 2 16.79 -16.67 19.33
N ASP A 3 17.11 -16.66 18.04
CA ASP A 3 17.74 -15.51 17.39
C ASP A 3 16.90 -14.27 17.64
N ASN A 4 17.54 -13.18 18.04
CA ASN A 4 16.85 -11.91 18.21
C ASN A 4 16.38 -11.42 16.83
N LYS A 5 15.06 -11.45 16.60
CA LYS A 5 14.44 -10.98 15.36
C LYS A 5 14.04 -9.50 15.39
N THR A 6 14.48 -8.77 16.42
CA THR A 6 14.22 -7.33 16.56
C THR A 6 15.15 -6.56 15.63
N ILE A 7 14.57 -5.64 14.86
CA ILE A 7 15.30 -4.72 13.97
C ILE A 7 15.11 -3.31 14.55
N ASP A 8 16.21 -2.57 14.70
CA ASP A 8 16.24 -1.32 15.47
C ASP A 8 15.64 -0.12 14.72
N ASN A 9 15.57 -0.19 13.41
CA ASN A 9 15.01 0.91 12.60
C ASN A 9 14.26 0.41 11.38
N PHE A 10 13.35 1.26 10.87
CA PHE A 10 12.47 0.90 9.76
C PHE A 10 13.20 0.78 8.42
N LYS A 11 14.30 1.48 8.22
CA LYS A 11 15.08 1.41 6.98
C LYS A 11 15.72 0.03 6.83
N ASP A 12 16.32 -0.48 7.89
CA ASP A 12 16.94 -1.81 7.87
C ASP A 12 15.88 -2.91 7.75
N ALA A 13 14.68 -2.68 8.32
CA ALA A 13 13.57 -3.62 8.23
C ALA A 13 13.02 -3.84 6.81
N VAL A 14 13.29 -2.95 5.88
CA VAL A 14 12.82 -3.04 4.49
C VAL A 14 13.99 -3.17 3.48
N ALA A 15 15.24 -3.17 3.96
CA ALA A 15 16.42 -3.05 3.12
C ALA A 15 16.62 -4.23 2.14
N ASP A 16 16.08 -5.38 2.44
CA ASP A 16 16.17 -6.60 1.64
C ASP A 16 15.02 -6.76 0.62
N ILE A 17 14.08 -5.81 0.57
CA ILE A 17 12.97 -5.87 -0.39
C ILE A 17 13.47 -5.48 -1.79
N PRO A 18 13.40 -6.41 -2.78
CA PRO A 18 13.87 -6.13 -4.14
C PRO A 18 12.81 -5.44 -5.00
N ASN A 19 13.23 -4.92 -6.15
CA ASN A 19 12.31 -4.56 -7.23
C ASN A 19 11.47 -5.78 -7.64
N GLY A 20 10.21 -5.56 -8.01
CA GLY A 20 9.28 -6.61 -8.41
C GLY A 20 8.68 -7.41 -7.24
N ALA A 21 8.97 -7.04 -6.00
CA ALA A 21 8.46 -7.76 -4.84
C ALA A 21 6.93 -7.64 -4.72
N SER A 22 6.31 -8.70 -4.16
CA SER A 22 4.90 -8.68 -3.74
C SER A 22 4.83 -8.39 -2.24
N ILE A 23 4.13 -7.33 -1.87
CA ILE A 23 4.04 -6.84 -0.50
C ILE A 23 2.61 -6.90 0.01
N MET A 24 2.39 -7.67 1.07
CA MET A 24 1.11 -7.67 1.78
C MET A 24 1.10 -6.55 2.82
N ILE A 25 0.14 -5.64 2.70
CA ILE A 25 -0.02 -4.50 3.62
C ILE A 25 -1.32 -4.67 4.39
N GLY A 26 -1.22 -4.86 5.68
CA GLY A 26 -2.36 -4.91 6.59
C GLY A 26 -3.04 -3.55 6.71
N GLY A 27 -4.20 -3.55 7.37
CA GLY A 27 -4.99 -2.35 7.59
C GLY A 27 -6.30 -2.35 6.84
N PHE A 28 -7.24 -1.49 7.31
CA PHE A 28 -8.63 -1.51 6.90
C PHE A 28 -9.13 -0.10 6.60
N GLY A 29 -9.52 0.13 5.35
CA GLY A 29 -10.06 1.41 4.92
C GLY A 29 -9.10 2.58 5.19
N GLY A 30 -9.63 3.79 5.33
CA GLY A 30 -8.87 4.97 5.76
C GLY A 30 -8.65 5.04 7.27
N ALA A 31 -9.23 4.12 8.04
CA ALA A 31 -9.34 4.24 9.49
C ALA A 31 -8.16 3.65 10.27
N GLY A 32 -7.23 2.92 9.66
CA GLY A 32 -6.05 2.55 10.39
C GLY A 32 -5.59 1.10 10.30
N GLY A 33 -4.63 0.78 11.18
CA GLY A 33 -3.96 -0.52 11.23
C GLY A 33 -2.90 -0.69 10.14
N GLN A 34 -2.62 0.33 9.33
CA GLN A 34 -1.56 0.27 8.34
C GLN A 34 -0.19 0.51 9.00
N PRO A 35 0.85 -0.22 8.58
CA PRO A 35 2.21 -0.06 9.10
C PRO A 35 2.89 1.17 8.47
N THR A 36 2.37 2.38 8.75
CA THR A 36 2.72 3.64 8.07
C THR A 36 4.22 3.93 8.06
N ARG A 37 4.93 3.64 9.16
CA ARG A 37 6.38 3.86 9.25
C ARG A 37 7.18 2.93 8.34
N LEU A 38 6.81 1.65 8.24
CA LEU A 38 7.41 0.72 7.30
C LEU A 38 7.08 1.08 5.84
N MET A 39 5.86 1.54 5.59
CA MET A 39 5.45 2.01 4.27
C MET A 39 6.26 3.23 3.82
N LEU A 40 6.53 4.19 4.71
CA LEU A 40 7.40 5.34 4.43
C LEU A 40 8.84 4.89 4.15
N ALA A 41 9.38 3.98 4.97
CA ALA A 41 10.72 3.45 4.76
C ALA A 41 10.84 2.71 3.41
N LEU A 42 9.81 1.94 3.02
CA LEU A 42 9.75 1.26 1.73
C LEU A 42 9.66 2.26 0.56
N ARG A 43 8.86 3.32 0.71
CA ARG A 43 8.82 4.42 -0.25
C ARG A 43 10.22 5.03 -0.45
N ASP A 44 10.89 5.33 0.65
CA ASP A 44 12.20 6.01 0.64
C ASP A 44 13.34 5.08 0.18
N LEU A 45 13.16 3.77 0.26
CA LEU A 45 14.06 2.79 -0.34
C LEU A 45 14.09 2.89 -1.87
N GLY A 46 12.98 3.36 -2.49
CA GLY A 46 12.92 3.64 -3.91
C GLY A 46 12.80 2.43 -4.83
N VAL A 47 12.52 1.26 -4.30
CA VAL A 47 12.24 0.05 -5.10
C VAL A 47 10.99 0.25 -5.95
N ASN A 48 10.94 -0.39 -7.10
CA ASN A 48 9.88 -0.24 -8.08
C ASN A 48 9.34 -1.59 -8.56
N ASP A 49 8.33 -1.54 -9.45
CA ASP A 49 7.59 -2.69 -9.98
C ASP A 49 6.94 -3.56 -8.89
N LEU A 50 6.53 -2.93 -7.80
CA LEU A 50 5.91 -3.63 -6.68
C LEU A 50 4.49 -4.11 -7.05
N THR A 51 4.15 -5.30 -6.55
CA THR A 51 2.76 -5.77 -6.45
C THR A 51 2.28 -5.55 -5.02
N ILE A 52 1.30 -4.70 -4.83
CA ILE A 52 0.69 -4.44 -3.52
C ILE A 52 -0.51 -5.38 -3.33
N ILE A 53 -0.61 -5.99 -2.17
CA ILE A 53 -1.73 -6.86 -1.78
C ILE A 53 -2.33 -6.30 -0.49
N GLY A 54 -3.60 -5.97 -0.50
CA GLY A 54 -4.24 -5.38 0.67
C GLY A 54 -5.75 -5.23 0.54
N ASN A 55 -6.41 -4.83 1.61
CA ASN A 55 -7.87 -4.66 1.60
C ASN A 55 -8.30 -3.50 0.68
N VAL A 56 -7.57 -2.39 0.72
CA VAL A 56 -7.86 -1.16 -0.05
C VAL A 56 -6.66 -0.76 -0.89
N ALA A 57 -6.90 -0.02 -1.96
CA ALA A 57 -5.86 0.48 -2.85
C ALA A 57 -5.32 1.88 -2.49
N GLY A 58 -5.80 2.43 -1.38
CA GLY A 58 -5.52 3.81 -0.97
C GLY A 58 -6.68 4.74 -1.25
N ILE A 59 -7.22 5.32 -0.19
CA ILE A 59 -8.38 6.22 -0.25
C ILE A 59 -8.13 7.56 0.45
N SER A 60 -7.01 7.70 1.15
CA SER A 60 -6.71 8.88 1.97
C SER A 60 -6.55 10.15 1.15
N ALA A 61 -6.19 10.04 -0.13
CA ALA A 61 -6.12 11.19 -1.04
C ALA A 61 -7.49 11.82 -1.31
N THR A 62 -8.56 11.02 -1.19
CA THR A 62 -9.94 11.43 -1.50
C THR A 62 -10.82 11.59 -0.26
N THR A 63 -10.30 11.25 0.91
CA THR A 63 -11.03 11.31 2.18
C THR A 63 -10.22 12.05 3.23
N HIS A 64 -10.88 12.52 4.28
CA HIS A 64 -10.21 13.12 5.45
C HIS A 64 -9.65 12.07 6.42
N TYR A 65 -9.86 10.79 6.13
CA TYR A 65 -9.37 9.68 6.94
C TYR A 65 -7.94 9.31 6.56
N GLY A 66 -7.25 8.70 7.50
CA GLY A 66 -5.91 8.19 7.32
C GLY A 66 -4.82 9.10 7.88
N TRP A 67 -3.64 8.51 8.03
CA TRP A 67 -2.46 9.20 8.53
C TRP A 67 -1.84 10.08 7.43
N ARG A 68 -1.29 11.22 7.84
CA ARG A 68 -0.65 12.17 6.92
C ARG A 68 0.77 12.48 7.36
N GLU A 69 1.63 12.64 6.38
CA GLU A 69 3.02 12.99 6.59
C GLU A 69 3.14 14.52 6.78
N GLY A 70 3.51 14.93 8.01
CA GLY A 70 3.83 16.31 8.34
C GLY A 70 2.63 17.27 8.39
N PRO A 71 2.81 18.40 9.07
CA PRO A 71 1.79 19.44 9.18
C PRO A 71 1.71 20.38 7.97
N ASP A 72 2.84 20.61 7.28
CA ASP A 72 2.96 21.64 6.25
C ASP A 72 2.66 21.11 4.82
N ASP A 73 2.82 19.81 4.59
CA ASP A 73 2.48 19.14 3.33
C ASP A 73 1.84 17.78 3.65
N PRO A 74 0.56 17.78 3.98
CA PRO A 74 -0.14 16.64 4.53
C PRO A 74 -0.43 15.58 3.47
N LYS A 75 0.59 14.96 2.91
CA LYS A 75 0.45 13.84 1.96
C LYS A 75 -0.14 12.64 2.68
N PRO A 76 -1.14 11.98 2.10
CA PRO A 76 -1.70 10.76 2.69
C PRO A 76 -0.68 9.63 2.65
N VAL A 77 -0.63 8.84 3.73
CA VAL A 77 0.21 7.65 3.82
C VAL A 77 -0.67 6.42 3.82
N ASP A 78 -0.92 5.92 2.65
CA ASP A 78 -1.59 4.66 2.38
C ASP A 78 -1.00 3.99 1.12
N GLN A 79 -1.57 2.89 0.68
CA GLN A 79 -1.09 2.15 -0.49
C GLN A 79 -1.04 3.02 -1.77
N GLY A 80 -1.88 4.03 -1.87
CA GLY A 80 -1.94 4.95 -3.01
C GLY A 80 -0.62 5.69 -3.26
N MET A 81 0.18 5.94 -2.22
CA MET A 81 1.45 6.63 -2.37
C MET A 81 2.45 5.88 -3.25
N PHE A 82 2.42 4.53 -3.29
CA PHE A 82 3.30 3.75 -4.16
C PHE A 82 2.95 3.91 -5.64
N PHE A 83 1.67 4.18 -5.95
CA PHE A 83 1.23 4.49 -7.31
C PHE A 83 1.55 5.93 -7.68
N ALA A 84 1.36 6.87 -6.76
CA ALA A 84 1.75 8.27 -6.96
C ALA A 84 3.25 8.43 -7.28
N ASN A 85 4.08 7.60 -6.65
CA ASN A 85 5.54 7.60 -6.84
C ASN A 85 6.01 6.66 -7.99
N ASN A 86 5.11 6.03 -8.75
CA ASN A 86 5.42 5.03 -9.78
C ASN A 86 6.26 3.85 -9.26
N GLN A 87 6.11 3.48 -8.00
CA GLN A 87 6.79 2.35 -7.36
C GLN A 87 6.00 1.05 -7.47
N ALA A 88 4.67 1.10 -7.60
CA ALA A 88 3.83 -0.08 -7.77
C ALA A 88 3.24 -0.13 -9.18
N SER A 89 3.27 -1.33 -9.78
CA SER A 89 2.71 -1.63 -11.09
C SER A 89 1.44 -2.48 -11.03
N LYS A 90 1.15 -3.08 -9.87
CA LYS A 90 -0.03 -3.92 -9.67
C LYS A 90 -0.57 -3.78 -8.25
N ILE A 91 -1.90 -3.88 -8.14
CA ILE A 91 -2.57 -4.09 -6.86
C ILE A 91 -3.56 -5.25 -6.94
N ILE A 92 -3.60 -6.04 -5.86
CA ILE A 92 -4.61 -7.06 -5.60
C ILE A 92 -5.37 -6.62 -4.36
N CYS A 93 -6.64 -6.27 -4.50
CA CYS A 93 -7.40 -5.70 -3.40
C CYS A 93 -8.91 -5.97 -3.51
N SER A 94 -9.61 -5.73 -2.41
CA SER A 94 -11.07 -5.85 -2.38
C SER A 94 -11.77 -4.54 -2.72
N PHE A 95 -11.16 -3.40 -2.38
CA PHE A 95 -11.72 -2.07 -2.57
C PHE A 95 -10.72 -1.18 -3.32
N PRO A 96 -10.76 -1.20 -4.68
CA PRO A 96 -9.78 -0.49 -5.49
C PRO A 96 -10.02 1.02 -5.53
N VAL A 97 -11.25 1.47 -5.29
CA VAL A 97 -11.64 2.87 -5.43
C VAL A 97 -12.41 3.33 -4.18
N PRO A 98 -12.33 4.62 -3.82
CA PRO A 98 -13.20 5.19 -2.81
C PRO A 98 -14.64 5.25 -3.33
N GLY A 99 -15.59 5.40 -2.42
CA GLY A 99 -17.01 5.56 -2.77
C GLY A 99 -17.38 6.88 -3.44
N THR A 100 -16.39 7.70 -3.81
CA THR A 100 -16.54 9.00 -4.47
C THR A 100 -15.79 9.01 -5.79
N THR A 101 -16.29 9.74 -6.77
CA THR A 101 -15.72 9.78 -8.12
C THR A 101 -14.83 11.02 -8.37
N ASN A 102 -14.74 11.92 -7.41
CA ASN A 102 -13.96 13.15 -7.56
C ASN A 102 -13.46 13.65 -6.18
N PRO A 103 -12.14 13.87 -5.98
CA PRO A 103 -11.08 13.61 -6.95
C PRO A 103 -10.79 12.12 -7.12
N LEU A 104 -10.13 11.74 -8.24
CA LEU A 104 -9.66 10.39 -8.47
C LEU A 104 -8.55 10.03 -7.48
N SER A 105 -8.57 8.79 -6.99
CA SER A 105 -7.47 8.23 -6.19
C SER A 105 -6.21 8.00 -7.05
N GLU A 106 -5.05 7.84 -6.42
CA GLU A 106 -3.80 7.63 -7.14
C GLU A 106 -3.80 6.33 -7.97
N ILE A 107 -4.45 5.28 -7.46
CA ILE A 107 -4.60 4.03 -8.22
C ILE A 107 -5.52 4.20 -9.43
N GLU A 108 -6.61 4.95 -9.31
CA GLU A 108 -7.50 5.22 -10.44
C GLU A 108 -6.78 5.97 -11.55
N LYS A 109 -5.96 6.98 -11.20
CA LYS A 109 -5.11 7.70 -12.15
C LYS A 109 -4.13 6.76 -12.84
N ALA A 110 -3.37 5.99 -12.05
CA ALA A 110 -2.39 5.05 -12.57
C ALA A 110 -3.01 3.97 -13.48
N TRP A 111 -4.19 3.47 -13.12
CA TRP A 111 -4.92 2.49 -13.93
C TRP A 111 -5.43 3.08 -15.25
N ARG A 112 -6.01 4.28 -15.22
CA ARG A 112 -6.49 4.98 -16.41
C ARG A 112 -5.35 5.32 -17.37
N ASP A 113 -4.18 5.66 -16.83
CA ASP A 113 -2.97 5.94 -17.59
C ASP A 113 -2.27 4.66 -18.13
N GLY A 114 -2.79 3.48 -17.83
CA GLY A 114 -2.18 2.20 -18.21
C GLY A 114 -0.89 1.85 -17.44
N LYS A 115 -0.59 2.58 -16.36
CA LYS A 115 0.62 2.40 -15.54
C LYS A 115 0.47 1.34 -14.46
N ALA A 116 -0.75 0.99 -14.10
CA ALA A 116 -1.02 -0.01 -13.07
C ALA A 116 -2.12 -0.99 -13.48
N LYS A 117 -1.98 -2.23 -12.98
CA LYS A 117 -2.99 -3.28 -13.09
C LYS A 117 -3.76 -3.41 -11.78
N VAL A 118 -5.07 -3.58 -11.88
CA VAL A 118 -5.95 -3.78 -10.72
C VAL A 118 -6.58 -5.16 -10.82
N GLU A 119 -6.37 -5.97 -9.81
CA GLU A 119 -7.02 -7.26 -9.62
C GLU A 119 -7.95 -7.16 -8.41
N ILE A 120 -9.24 -7.34 -8.66
CA ILE A 120 -10.27 -7.23 -7.62
C ILE A 120 -10.59 -8.63 -7.12
N VAL A 121 -10.42 -8.85 -5.82
CA VAL A 121 -10.75 -10.10 -5.15
C VAL A 121 -11.70 -9.80 -3.99
N PRO A 122 -12.86 -10.48 -3.88
CA PRO A 122 -13.76 -10.31 -2.74
C PRO A 122 -13.01 -10.52 -1.42
N GLN A 123 -13.28 -9.67 -0.42
CA GLN A 123 -12.49 -9.62 0.82
C GLN A 123 -12.35 -10.98 1.51
N GLY A 124 -13.44 -11.74 1.63
CA GLY A 124 -13.38 -13.08 2.22
C GLY A 124 -12.48 -14.01 1.42
N THR A 125 -12.57 -13.96 0.09
CA THR A 125 -11.73 -14.76 -0.81
C THR A 125 -10.26 -14.36 -0.69
N LEU A 126 -9.95 -13.05 -0.63
CA LEU A 126 -8.59 -12.56 -0.46
C LEU A 126 -7.97 -13.08 0.85
N ILE A 127 -8.71 -13.02 1.95
CA ILE A 127 -8.25 -13.53 3.24
C ILE A 127 -7.99 -15.04 3.20
N GLU A 128 -8.87 -15.81 2.56
CA GLU A 128 -8.67 -17.24 2.41
C GLU A 128 -7.48 -17.58 1.50
N GLN A 129 -7.24 -16.82 0.46
CA GLN A 129 -6.02 -16.95 -0.37
C GLN A 129 -4.75 -16.69 0.45
N ILE A 130 -4.72 -15.62 1.25
CA ILE A 130 -3.60 -15.30 2.14
C ILE A 130 -3.39 -16.44 3.15
N ARG A 131 -4.46 -16.94 3.78
CA ARG A 131 -4.38 -18.05 4.72
C ARG A 131 -3.87 -19.35 4.08
N ALA A 132 -4.24 -19.60 2.83
CA ALA A 132 -3.82 -20.81 2.13
C ALA A 132 -2.38 -20.76 1.61
N ALA A 133 -1.84 -19.58 1.43
CA ALA A 133 -0.47 -19.38 0.92
C ALA A 133 0.61 -19.54 2.00
N GLY A 134 0.26 -19.56 3.26
CA GLY A 134 1.18 -19.66 4.38
C GLY A 134 0.49 -19.84 5.69
#